data_9fb310f15b4260a12ad794e0f676f796
#
_entry.id   9fb310f15b4260a12ad794e0f676f796
#
_cell.length_a   1.000
_cell.length_b   1.000
_cell.length_c   1.000
_cell.angle_alpha   90.00
_cell.angle_beta   90.00
_cell.angle_gamma   90.00
#
_symmetry.space_group_name_H-M   'P 1'
#
loop_
_entity.id
_entity.type
_entity.pdbx_description
1 polymer ?
#
loop_
_entity_poly.entity_id
_entity_poly.type
_entity_poly.pdbx_seq_one_letter_code
_entity_poly.pdbx_strand_id
1 'polypeptide(L)'
;MEAMSRPGADAAERLAALGVVPMAPGLSDDEVARIESSFAFTFADDHREFLAACLPVGEGWPNWREAGRRTLETLLRLPVDGILFAVEWKQFWDASWGRRPARMKDALRSAAYQLARVPRLVPVHSNCYLPAGHDSSGHPVLSIYQADIHVVAADLFDYVDRLTTPAAEPSAVATVDFWSDHVR
;
A
#
# COMPACT_ATOMS: atom_id res chain seq x y z
N MET A 1 19.40 -13.90 24.51
CA MET A 1 19.54 -13.48 23.11
C MET A 1 18.09 -13.30 22.62
N GLU A 2 17.58 -12.09 22.74
CA GLU A 2 16.25 -11.76 22.23
C GLU A 2 16.25 -11.98 20.72
N ALA A 3 15.34 -12.83 20.24
CA ALA A 3 15.11 -12.94 18.82
C ALA A 3 14.67 -11.55 18.34
N MET A 4 15.43 -10.94 17.45
CA MET A 4 15.01 -9.69 16.81
C MET A 4 13.65 -9.95 16.17
N SER A 5 12.62 -9.25 16.65
CA SER A 5 11.28 -9.29 16.07
C SER A 5 11.38 -8.95 14.59
N ARG A 6 10.81 -9.81 13.76
CA ARG A 6 10.72 -9.62 12.30
C ARG A 6 9.24 -9.50 11.94
N PRO A 7 8.66 -8.32 12.12
CA PRO A 7 7.20 -8.13 12.07
C PRO A 7 6.57 -8.59 10.74
N GLY A 8 7.28 -8.47 9.64
CA GLY A 8 6.82 -8.97 8.35
C GLY A 8 6.79 -10.49 8.28
N ALA A 9 7.82 -11.17 8.79
CA ALA A 9 7.86 -12.64 8.83
C ALA A 9 6.79 -13.18 9.78
N ASP A 10 6.60 -12.55 10.94
CA ASP A 10 5.57 -12.92 11.91
C ASP A 10 4.15 -12.79 11.28
N ALA A 11 3.90 -11.74 10.50
CA ALA A 11 2.65 -11.56 9.75
C ALA A 11 2.45 -12.66 8.70
N ALA A 12 3.51 -13.08 8.00
CA ALA A 12 3.47 -14.16 7.03
C ALA A 12 3.15 -15.51 7.68
N GLU A 13 3.78 -15.83 8.80
CA GLU A 13 3.50 -17.03 9.60
C GLU A 13 2.04 -17.03 10.09
N ARG A 14 1.55 -15.88 10.55
CA ARG A 14 0.15 -15.72 10.97
C ARG A 14 -0.81 -15.98 9.81
N LEU A 15 -0.54 -15.43 8.62
CA LEU A 15 -1.37 -15.65 7.44
C LEU A 15 -1.41 -17.12 7.05
N ALA A 16 -0.27 -17.79 7.07
CA ALA A 16 -0.18 -19.22 6.80
C ALA A 16 -0.98 -20.05 7.83
N ALA A 17 -0.92 -19.69 9.09
CA ALA A 17 -1.67 -20.35 10.15
C ALA A 17 -3.19 -20.17 10.03
N LEU A 18 -3.65 -19.03 9.50
CA LEU A 18 -5.07 -18.78 9.24
C LEU A 18 -5.62 -19.66 8.10
N GLY A 19 -4.80 -20.05 7.15
CA GLY A 19 -5.20 -20.94 6.04
C GLY A 19 -6.26 -20.36 5.10
N VAL A 20 -6.39 -19.04 5.05
CA VAL A 20 -7.46 -18.35 4.29
C VAL A 20 -7.10 -18.05 2.84
N VAL A 21 -5.83 -18.22 2.48
CA VAL A 21 -5.34 -17.97 1.12
C VAL A 21 -4.25 -18.99 0.77
N PRO A 22 -4.21 -19.48 -0.49
CA PRO A 22 -3.08 -20.29 -0.95
C PRO A 22 -1.77 -19.53 -0.89
N MET A 23 -0.70 -20.19 -0.46
CA MET A 23 0.63 -19.61 -0.29
C MET A 23 1.60 -20.25 -1.26
N ALA A 24 2.32 -19.42 -2.01
CA ALA A 24 3.51 -19.83 -2.76
C ALA A 24 4.78 -19.56 -1.94
N PRO A 25 5.91 -20.18 -2.29
CA PRO A 25 7.20 -19.83 -1.70
C PRO A 25 7.47 -18.33 -1.79
N GLY A 26 8.07 -17.76 -0.74
CA GLY A 26 8.41 -16.34 -0.69
C GLY A 26 9.29 -15.87 -1.84
N LEU A 27 9.33 -14.58 -2.06
CA LEU A 27 10.18 -13.96 -3.06
C LEU A 27 11.65 -14.04 -2.64
N SER A 28 12.52 -14.39 -3.58
CA SER A 28 13.97 -14.28 -3.38
C SER A 28 14.43 -12.83 -3.43
N ASP A 29 15.63 -12.55 -2.92
CA ASP A 29 16.23 -11.21 -2.99
C ASP A 29 16.36 -10.71 -4.44
N ASP A 30 16.67 -11.60 -5.39
CA ASP A 30 16.76 -11.26 -6.81
C ASP A 30 15.37 -10.92 -7.41
N GLU A 31 14.32 -11.62 -6.98
CA GLU A 31 12.95 -11.30 -7.40
C GLU A 31 12.51 -9.95 -6.84
N VAL A 32 12.78 -9.68 -5.56
CA VAL A 32 12.50 -8.39 -4.92
C VAL A 32 13.25 -7.27 -5.64
N ALA A 33 14.55 -7.39 -5.84
CA ALA A 33 15.36 -6.38 -6.52
C ALA A 33 14.87 -6.10 -7.95
N ARG A 34 14.44 -7.12 -8.68
CA ARG A 34 13.88 -6.98 -10.02
C ARG A 34 12.55 -6.23 -10.00
N ILE A 35 11.66 -6.53 -9.05
CA ILE A 35 10.37 -5.84 -8.88
C ILE A 35 10.63 -4.37 -8.56
N GLU A 36 11.44 -4.08 -7.55
CA GLU A 36 11.77 -2.72 -7.12
C GLU A 36 12.37 -1.90 -8.27
N SER A 37 13.30 -2.48 -9.01
CA SER A 37 13.93 -1.85 -10.19
C SER A 37 12.92 -1.63 -11.33
N SER A 38 12.04 -2.60 -11.58
CA SER A 38 11.07 -2.54 -12.68
C SER A 38 10.01 -1.47 -12.49
N PHE A 39 9.65 -1.18 -11.24
CA PHE A 39 8.58 -0.25 -10.89
C PHE A 39 9.07 1.01 -10.15
N ALA A 40 10.39 1.15 -9.98
CA ALA A 40 11.05 2.31 -9.37
C ALA A 40 10.49 2.66 -7.97
N PHE A 41 10.45 1.68 -7.07
CA PHE A 41 10.16 1.86 -5.65
C PHE A 41 10.98 0.86 -4.83
N THR A 42 10.97 0.98 -3.51
CA THR A 42 11.47 -0.04 -2.58
C THR A 42 10.34 -0.43 -1.63
N PHE A 43 10.23 -1.72 -1.32
CA PHE A 43 9.28 -2.15 -0.29
C PHE A 43 9.68 -1.60 1.07
N ALA A 44 8.69 -1.34 1.94
CA ALA A 44 8.93 -1.19 3.37
C ALA A 44 9.54 -2.50 3.92
N ASP A 45 10.36 -2.41 4.96
CA ASP A 45 11.12 -3.55 5.45
C ASP A 45 10.22 -4.70 5.91
N ASP A 46 9.15 -4.41 6.66
CA ASP A 46 8.16 -5.39 7.08
C ASP A 46 7.40 -6.01 5.90
N HIS A 47 7.05 -5.22 4.88
CA HIS A 47 6.41 -5.73 3.67
C HIS A 47 7.36 -6.66 2.88
N ARG A 48 8.64 -6.28 2.77
CA ARG A 48 9.67 -7.11 2.15
C ARG A 48 9.87 -8.43 2.90
N GLU A 49 9.97 -8.40 4.23
CA GLU A 49 10.09 -9.58 5.06
C GLU A 49 8.89 -10.51 4.90
N PHE A 50 7.68 -9.95 4.86
CA PHE A 50 6.45 -10.68 4.61
C PHE A 50 6.49 -11.44 3.28
N LEU A 51 6.82 -10.73 2.19
CA LEU A 51 6.89 -11.31 0.85
C LEU A 51 8.05 -12.29 0.68
N ALA A 52 9.14 -12.13 1.42
CA ALA A 52 10.26 -13.06 1.44
C ALA A 52 9.93 -14.35 2.20
N ALA A 53 9.09 -14.27 3.23
CA ALA A 53 8.64 -15.45 3.97
C ALA A 53 7.56 -16.24 3.22
N CYS A 54 6.64 -15.54 2.54
CA CYS A 54 5.57 -16.17 1.75
C CYS A 54 5.04 -15.23 0.68
N LEU A 55 4.50 -15.80 -0.39
CA LEU A 55 3.76 -15.05 -1.41
C LEU A 55 2.30 -15.54 -1.43
N PRO A 56 1.34 -14.77 -0.91
CA PRO A 56 -0.07 -15.11 -1.05
C PRO A 56 -0.49 -15.08 -2.53
N VAL A 57 -1.19 -16.11 -2.99
CA VAL A 57 -1.66 -16.24 -4.38
C VAL A 57 -3.17 -16.46 -4.39
N GLY A 58 -3.92 -15.39 -4.25
CA GLY A 58 -5.37 -15.44 -4.19
C GLY A 58 -5.99 -14.13 -4.65
N GLU A 59 -7.31 -14.10 -4.63
CA GLU A 59 -8.06 -12.91 -5.02
C GLU A 59 -7.66 -11.70 -4.15
N GLY A 60 -7.38 -10.58 -4.78
CA GLY A 60 -6.95 -9.35 -4.13
C GLY A 60 -5.47 -9.29 -3.75
N TRP A 61 -4.76 -10.42 -3.70
CA TRP A 61 -3.32 -10.43 -3.40
C TRP A 61 -2.50 -10.19 -4.67
N PRO A 62 -1.58 -9.21 -4.68
CA PRO A 62 -0.71 -8.98 -5.83
C PRO A 62 0.22 -10.18 -6.04
N ASN A 63 0.10 -10.87 -7.17
CA ASN A 63 1.07 -11.91 -7.53
C ASN A 63 2.31 -11.28 -8.16
N TRP A 64 3.24 -10.85 -7.31
CA TRP A 64 4.47 -10.18 -7.72
C TRP A 64 5.38 -11.01 -8.63
N ARG A 65 5.22 -12.33 -8.64
CA ARG A 65 6.02 -13.26 -9.45
C ARG A 65 5.45 -13.45 -10.85
N GLU A 66 4.14 -13.65 -10.96
CA GLU A 66 3.50 -14.11 -12.20
C GLU A 66 2.56 -13.08 -12.85
N ALA A 67 2.12 -12.06 -12.12
CA ALA A 67 1.26 -11.04 -12.70
C ALA A 67 1.98 -10.25 -13.79
N GLY A 68 1.26 -10.00 -14.87
CA GLY A 68 1.78 -9.17 -15.96
C GLY A 68 2.14 -7.75 -15.49
N ARG A 69 3.17 -7.17 -16.11
CA ARG A 69 3.66 -5.82 -15.78
C ARG A 69 2.53 -4.79 -15.71
N ARG A 70 1.61 -4.79 -16.68
CA ARG A 70 0.48 -3.83 -16.71
C ARG A 70 -0.44 -3.97 -15.51
N THR A 71 -0.67 -5.20 -15.06
CA THR A 71 -1.51 -5.46 -13.88
C THR A 71 -0.89 -4.83 -12.63
N LEU A 72 0.40 -5.07 -12.40
CA LEU A 72 1.12 -4.52 -11.26
C LEU A 72 1.25 -2.98 -11.34
N GLU A 73 1.52 -2.44 -12.53
CA GLU A 73 1.51 -0.99 -12.75
C GLU A 73 0.15 -0.36 -12.42
N THR A 74 -0.94 -1.01 -12.81
CA THR A 74 -2.29 -0.56 -12.48
C THR A 74 -2.51 -0.52 -10.97
N LEU A 75 -2.18 -1.61 -10.26
CA LEU A 75 -2.32 -1.67 -8.80
C LEU A 75 -1.50 -0.59 -8.09
N LEU A 76 -0.28 -0.35 -8.53
CA LEU A 76 0.60 0.69 -7.99
C LEU A 76 0.10 2.12 -8.26
N ARG A 77 -0.66 2.32 -9.33
CA ARG A 77 -1.19 3.63 -9.72
C ARG A 77 -2.56 3.93 -9.15
N LEU A 78 -3.33 2.91 -8.75
CA LEU A 78 -4.70 3.09 -8.25
C LEU A 78 -4.85 4.20 -7.20
N PRO A 79 -3.98 4.35 -6.19
CA PRO A 79 -4.12 5.43 -5.22
C PRO A 79 -4.05 6.82 -5.87
N VAL A 80 -3.08 7.04 -6.73
CA VAL A 80 -2.89 8.33 -7.44
C VAL A 80 -4.02 8.56 -8.46
N ASP A 81 -4.33 7.56 -9.26
CA ASP A 81 -5.40 7.64 -10.26
C ASP A 81 -6.76 7.90 -9.59
N GLY A 82 -6.99 7.35 -8.39
CA GLY A 82 -8.17 7.62 -7.58
C GLY A 82 -8.29 9.07 -7.12
N ILE A 83 -7.18 9.69 -6.71
CA ILE A 83 -7.17 11.12 -6.37
C ILE A 83 -7.40 11.98 -7.62
N LEU A 84 -6.78 11.65 -8.75
CA LEU A 84 -7.02 12.36 -10.01
C LEU A 84 -8.48 12.25 -10.45
N PHE A 85 -9.09 11.10 -10.30
CA PHE A 85 -10.53 10.93 -10.53
C PHE A 85 -11.35 11.84 -9.60
N ALA A 86 -10.98 11.93 -8.32
CA ALA A 86 -11.68 12.80 -7.37
C ALA A 86 -11.48 14.30 -7.70
N VAL A 87 -10.32 14.69 -8.23
CA VAL A 87 -10.09 16.04 -8.75
C VAL A 87 -11.04 16.35 -9.91
N GLU A 88 -11.22 15.41 -10.84
CA GLU A 88 -12.05 15.60 -12.03
C GLU A 88 -13.55 15.59 -11.70
N TRP A 89 -14.01 14.64 -10.89
CA TRP A 89 -15.43 14.34 -10.74
C TRP A 89 -16.02 14.70 -9.38
N LYS A 90 -15.18 14.87 -8.34
CA LYS A 90 -15.63 15.11 -6.95
C LYS A 90 -15.15 16.44 -6.38
N GLN A 91 -14.60 17.30 -7.20
CA GLN A 91 -14.07 18.61 -6.79
C GLN A 91 -12.98 18.54 -5.72
N PHE A 92 -12.33 17.39 -5.58
CA PHE A 92 -11.20 17.25 -4.65
C PHE A 92 -10.08 18.22 -5.04
N TRP A 93 -9.53 18.88 -4.04
CA TRP A 93 -8.33 19.71 -4.18
C TRP A 93 -7.65 19.84 -2.82
N ASP A 94 -6.38 19.49 -2.76
CA ASP A 94 -5.60 19.65 -1.55
C ASP A 94 -5.21 21.11 -1.34
N ALA A 95 -5.40 21.62 -0.11
CA ALA A 95 -5.14 23.03 0.21
C ALA A 95 -3.65 23.41 0.04
N SER A 96 -2.73 22.46 0.23
CA SER A 96 -1.29 22.67 0.07
C SER A 96 -0.87 22.87 -1.39
N TRP A 97 -1.69 22.45 -2.35
CA TRP A 97 -1.41 22.60 -3.79
C TRP A 97 -1.64 24.03 -4.30
N GLY A 98 -2.10 24.95 -3.42
CA GLY A 98 -2.43 26.31 -3.77
C GLY A 98 -3.77 26.43 -4.50
N ARG A 99 -3.95 27.53 -5.23
CA ARG A 99 -5.22 27.79 -5.91
C ARG A 99 -5.47 26.80 -7.04
N ARG A 100 -6.63 26.16 -7.02
CA ARG A 100 -7.07 25.26 -8.08
C ARG A 100 -7.19 26.01 -9.42
N PRO A 101 -6.56 25.52 -10.52
CA PRO A 101 -6.74 26.08 -11.85
C PRO A 101 -8.20 25.99 -12.31
N ALA A 102 -8.66 27.02 -13.02
CA ALA A 102 -10.05 27.08 -13.50
C ALA A 102 -10.34 26.04 -14.60
N ARG A 103 -9.34 25.74 -15.44
CA ARG A 103 -9.49 24.73 -16.49
C ARG A 103 -9.18 23.36 -15.94
N MET A 104 -10.07 22.39 -16.14
CA MET A 104 -9.91 21.01 -15.66
C MET A 104 -8.59 20.37 -16.11
N LYS A 105 -8.22 20.54 -17.37
CA LYS A 105 -6.94 20.03 -17.89
C LYS A 105 -5.72 20.53 -17.11
N ASP A 106 -5.74 21.81 -16.72
CA ASP A 106 -4.65 22.40 -15.96
C ASP A 106 -4.71 21.97 -14.48
N ALA A 107 -5.89 21.81 -13.92
CA ALA A 107 -6.08 21.26 -12.58
C ALA A 107 -5.55 19.81 -12.48
N LEU A 108 -5.89 18.95 -13.43
CA LEU A 108 -5.38 17.58 -13.47
C LEU A 108 -3.86 17.53 -13.64
N ARG A 109 -3.29 18.39 -14.49
CA ARG A 109 -1.84 18.47 -14.67
C ARG A 109 -1.14 18.93 -13.38
N SER A 110 -1.69 19.94 -12.72
CA SER A 110 -1.15 20.43 -11.45
C SER A 110 -1.25 19.38 -10.36
N ALA A 111 -2.39 18.71 -10.23
CA ALA A 111 -2.58 17.61 -9.27
C ALA A 111 -1.60 16.45 -9.53
N ALA A 112 -1.45 16.01 -10.78
CA ALA A 112 -0.51 14.96 -11.15
C ALA A 112 0.94 15.32 -10.80
N TYR A 113 1.33 16.60 -10.99
CA TYR A 113 2.65 17.08 -10.61
C TYR A 113 2.87 17.04 -9.08
N GLN A 114 1.87 17.38 -8.30
CA GLN A 114 1.94 17.29 -6.83
C GLN A 114 1.98 15.83 -6.39
N LEU A 115 1.11 14.99 -6.93
CA LEU A 115 1.02 13.56 -6.59
C LEU A 115 2.28 12.76 -6.98
N ALA A 116 3.06 13.23 -7.95
CA ALA A 116 4.35 12.61 -8.27
C ALA A 116 5.40 12.76 -7.15
N ARG A 117 5.15 13.60 -6.15
CA ARG A 117 6.05 13.89 -5.03
C ARG A 117 5.60 13.30 -3.70
N VAL A 118 4.37 12.80 -3.64
CA VAL A 118 3.88 12.14 -2.41
C VAL A 118 4.53 10.77 -2.24
N PRO A 119 4.66 10.26 -1.00
CA PRO A 119 5.14 8.92 -0.76
C PRO A 119 4.33 7.90 -1.56
N ARG A 120 5.04 7.01 -2.24
CA ARG A 120 4.41 5.97 -3.03
C ARG A 120 3.78 4.92 -2.13
N LEU A 121 2.64 4.42 -2.53
CA LEU A 121 1.95 3.34 -1.84
C LEU A 121 2.10 2.04 -2.64
N VAL A 122 2.31 0.95 -1.92
CA VAL A 122 2.50 -0.38 -2.45
C VAL A 122 1.34 -1.27 -2.02
N PRO A 123 0.66 -1.96 -2.95
CA PRO A 123 -0.50 -2.78 -2.61
C PRO A 123 -0.09 -3.99 -1.76
N VAL A 124 -0.84 -4.23 -0.70
CA VAL A 124 -0.76 -5.41 0.15
C VAL A 124 -1.84 -6.42 -0.24
N HIS A 125 -3.10 -5.99 -0.21
CA HIS A 125 -4.26 -6.82 -0.53
C HIS A 125 -5.44 -5.94 -0.92
N SER A 126 -6.12 -6.24 -2.03
CA SER A 126 -7.26 -5.46 -2.53
C SER A 126 -6.93 -3.97 -2.63
N ASN A 127 -7.71 -3.12 -1.98
CA ASN A 127 -7.48 -1.67 -1.90
C ASN A 127 -6.69 -1.24 -0.65
N CYS A 128 -5.94 -2.16 -0.04
CA CYS A 128 -5.12 -1.91 1.14
C CYS A 128 -3.65 -1.78 0.77
N TYR A 129 -2.99 -0.77 1.32
CA TYR A 129 -1.67 -0.32 0.93
C TYR A 129 -0.77 -0.04 2.14
N LEU A 130 0.53 -0.22 1.93
CA LEU A 130 1.61 0.27 2.80
C LEU A 130 2.47 1.29 2.04
N PRO A 131 3.13 2.24 2.72
CA PRO A 131 4.08 3.11 2.07
C PRO A 131 5.29 2.33 1.56
N ALA A 132 5.84 2.76 0.43
CA ALA A 132 7.16 2.36 -0.01
C ALA A 132 8.24 3.02 0.86
N GLY A 133 9.39 2.38 1.00
CA GLY A 133 10.55 3.00 1.63
C GLY A 133 11.45 2.01 2.34
N HIS A 134 12.73 2.05 2.02
CA HIS A 134 13.77 1.33 2.76
C HIS A 134 13.95 1.96 4.15
N ASP A 135 14.36 1.17 5.13
CA ASP A 135 14.46 1.57 6.55
C ASP A 135 13.11 2.07 7.14
N SER A 136 12.01 1.52 6.64
CA SER A 136 10.64 1.88 7.01
C SER A 136 9.84 0.63 7.37
N SER A 137 9.18 0.64 8.52
CA SER A 137 8.44 -0.51 9.06
C SER A 137 7.38 -0.07 10.07
N GLY A 138 6.36 -0.91 10.29
CA GLY A 138 5.34 -0.67 11.31
C GLY A 138 4.37 0.46 10.96
N HIS A 139 4.23 0.77 9.69
CA HIS A 139 3.22 1.74 9.24
C HIS A 139 1.82 1.14 9.27
N PRO A 140 0.80 1.93 9.64
CA PRO A 140 -0.59 1.53 9.50
C PRO A 140 -0.94 1.17 8.05
N VAL A 141 -1.74 0.12 7.90
CA VAL A 141 -2.29 -0.26 6.59
C VAL A 141 -3.45 0.67 6.25
N LEU A 142 -3.39 1.27 5.07
CA LEU A 142 -4.40 2.20 4.58
C LEU A 142 -5.31 1.52 3.55
N SER A 143 -6.61 1.61 3.74
CA SER A 143 -7.60 1.35 2.70
C SER A 143 -7.80 2.62 1.89
N ILE A 144 -7.68 2.53 0.57
CA ILE A 144 -7.78 3.67 -0.33
C ILE A 144 -8.77 3.38 -1.45
N TYR A 145 -9.81 4.19 -1.50
CA TYR A 145 -10.78 4.20 -2.58
C TYR A 145 -11.01 5.65 -3.03
N GLN A 146 -10.33 6.06 -4.08
CA GLN A 146 -10.29 7.46 -4.54
C GLN A 146 -9.75 8.39 -3.42
N ALA A 147 -10.52 9.41 -3.01
CA ALA A 147 -10.18 10.28 -1.89
C ALA A 147 -10.77 9.82 -0.53
N ASP A 148 -11.31 8.61 -0.49
CA ASP A 148 -11.78 7.98 0.73
C ASP A 148 -10.69 7.08 1.29
N ILE A 149 -10.07 7.53 2.38
CA ILE A 149 -8.86 6.92 2.95
C ILE A 149 -9.12 6.61 4.41
N HIS A 150 -8.87 5.37 4.82
CA HIS A 150 -9.04 4.91 6.19
C HIS A 150 -7.83 4.11 6.66
N VAL A 151 -7.50 4.22 7.94
CA VAL A 151 -6.62 3.27 8.61
C VAL A 151 -7.42 2.00 8.91
N VAL A 152 -7.00 0.87 8.38
CA VAL A 152 -7.70 -0.42 8.58
C VAL A 152 -6.98 -1.37 9.53
N ALA A 153 -5.70 -1.13 9.76
CA ALA A 153 -4.90 -1.89 10.72
C ALA A 153 -3.73 -1.06 11.24
N ALA A 154 -3.28 -1.35 12.44
CA ALA A 154 -2.17 -0.63 13.06
C ALA A 154 -0.82 -0.92 12.38
N ASP A 155 -0.66 -2.10 11.83
CA ASP A 155 0.49 -2.56 11.06
C ASP A 155 0.12 -3.77 10.19
N LEU A 156 1.09 -4.37 9.52
CA LEU A 156 0.88 -5.52 8.64
C LEU A 156 0.44 -6.78 9.41
N PHE A 157 0.93 -6.98 10.63
CA PHE A 157 0.53 -8.13 11.45
C PHE A 157 -0.93 -7.99 11.90
N ASP A 158 -1.31 -6.83 12.41
CA ASP A 158 -2.70 -6.52 12.80
C ASP A 158 -3.63 -6.64 11.59
N TYR A 159 -3.20 -6.23 10.40
CA TYR A 159 -3.96 -6.41 9.17
C TYR A 159 -4.27 -7.87 8.87
N VAL A 160 -3.26 -8.72 8.93
CA VAL A 160 -3.43 -10.17 8.70
C VAL A 160 -4.36 -10.78 9.73
N ASP A 161 -4.20 -10.43 11.00
CA ASP A 161 -5.05 -10.96 12.08
C ASP A 161 -6.53 -10.59 11.91
N ARG A 162 -6.79 -9.40 11.39
CA ARG A 162 -8.14 -8.89 11.10
C ARG A 162 -8.83 -9.55 9.90
N LEU A 163 -8.13 -10.30 9.06
CA LEU A 163 -8.76 -10.99 7.92
C LEU A 163 -9.83 -11.99 8.34
N THR A 164 -9.73 -12.54 9.52
CA THR A 164 -10.69 -13.53 10.04
C THR A 164 -11.41 -13.09 11.30
N THR A 165 -10.94 -12.04 11.96
CA THR A 165 -11.48 -11.57 13.24
C THR A 165 -11.98 -10.14 13.08
N PRO A 166 -13.31 -9.92 13.10
CA PRO A 166 -13.83 -8.55 13.14
C PRO A 166 -13.30 -7.87 14.42
N ALA A 167 -12.45 -6.89 14.25
CA ALA A 167 -11.90 -6.11 15.35
C ALA A 167 -12.52 -4.70 15.35
N ALA A 168 -12.46 -4.04 16.50
CA ALA A 168 -12.79 -2.62 16.60
C ALA A 168 -11.90 -1.78 15.66
N GLU A 169 -12.35 -0.59 15.31
CA GLU A 169 -11.55 0.32 14.48
C GLU A 169 -10.14 0.47 15.08
N PRO A 170 -9.10 0.41 14.24
CA PRO A 170 -7.74 0.52 14.72
C PRO A 170 -7.50 1.91 15.31
N SER A 171 -6.92 1.96 16.52
CA SER A 171 -6.55 3.20 17.19
C SER A 171 -5.19 3.74 16.70
N ALA A 172 -4.83 3.47 15.46
CA ALA A 172 -3.56 3.89 14.89
C ALA A 172 -3.70 5.20 14.12
N VAL A 173 -2.69 6.04 14.25
CA VAL A 173 -2.60 7.30 13.49
C VAL A 173 -1.80 7.02 12.21
N ALA A 174 -2.36 7.45 11.08
CA ALA A 174 -1.64 7.36 9.82
C ALA A 174 -0.36 8.23 9.87
N THR A 175 0.71 7.72 9.29
CA THR A 175 2.08 8.27 9.42
C THR A 175 2.71 8.58 8.06
N VAL A 176 1.93 8.65 7.01
CA VAL A 176 2.42 8.83 5.64
C VAL A 176 1.97 10.18 5.12
N ASP A 177 2.92 11.06 4.86
CA ASP A 177 2.68 12.42 4.36
C ASP A 177 1.69 12.44 3.18
N PHE A 178 0.86 13.46 3.11
CA PHE A 178 -0.26 13.61 2.21
C PHE A 178 -1.40 12.61 2.49
N TRP A 179 -1.14 11.31 2.47
CA TRP A 179 -2.18 10.29 2.66
C TRP A 179 -2.82 10.39 4.05
N SER A 180 -2.00 10.67 5.07
CA SER A 180 -2.46 10.86 6.45
C SER A 180 -3.38 12.06 6.62
N ASP A 181 -3.15 13.12 5.84
CA ASP A 181 -3.94 14.35 5.92
C ASP A 181 -5.39 14.17 5.41
N HIS A 182 -5.62 13.10 4.67
CA HIS A 182 -6.92 12.77 4.08
C HIS A 182 -7.62 11.57 4.71
N VAL A 183 -7.06 10.99 5.78
CA VAL A 183 -7.70 9.90 6.55
C VAL A 183 -8.97 10.42 7.22
N ARG A 184 -10.04 9.64 7.14
CA ARG A 184 -11.37 9.93 7.73
C ARG A 184 -11.70 8.95 8.84
#